data_2682075f5f873f7bf346f6a56ee23121
#
_entry.id   2682075f5f873f7bf346f6a56ee23121
#
_cell.length_a   1.000
_cell.length_b   1.000
_cell.length_c   1.000
_cell.angle_alpha   90.00
_cell.angle_beta   90.00
_cell.angle_gamma   90.00
#
_symmetry.space_group_name_H-M   'P 1'
#
loop_
_entity.id
_entity.type
_entity.pdbx_description
1 polymer ?
#
loop_
_entity_poly.entity_id
_entity_poly.type
_entity_poly.pdbx_seq_one_letter_code
_entity_poly.pdbx_strand_id
1 'polypeptide(L)'
;GSAWDTGRAAVLQQPVKNMNLVTRATFKVAERHRLFVEAVVGRSESIKSFSPNQWSSGTGLTTTALDGRTQVPNPLYNLAYPATGASYNKVFNTLAGYFPALAANRGLPMAFRWRSLPLGNRGFTTTTDTYRGMVGAEGPLGFLSQWDYRFGASRAESKGNSLLTSGYVYTVPFVNLINTGVVDVFSYTQTPEAMAAIDKTRANGVRLYGGTYRTDNADFAASGPVLKLPAGTLQGAVGVDWREESFFFSGDNRQNLSSSDALIFNAPFDNSLATAGTLKRTIKAAYAELQIPLLRGLDFNAAGRIDEYTGFGASTNPKFTLRWAPSDAFLVRSSYSTGFRVPSFKQMFDPVTESPLAATGLIDPGTGQQIAPNTATVLFGGKSDLQPEEAKMYSAGIVVQAGRHLSGNVDWWEVDRTGTIQSFGTTVLLANYGLFQDRFTRNAAGAISRVDSRWVNAGKTSTQGVDFGLRGNADVGRGKLTAGFDLSYLLGKKSKLLASAPWSQSEIGRFTRSTEIGIKWKHTAFVSYRIGSWTAQVNNLYRGGYIDAVLPGVANGTVKPANWQERVKAYNLYGLSLAYRGLSNTTITAGIRNLFNTDPPFSAVYDTNTGAGSSWEPRVADPRGRSFTLRVDYKFR
;
A
#
# COMPACT_ATOMS: atom_id res chain seq x y z
N GLY A 1 4.67 -27.30 -25.89
CA GLY A 1 3.88 -27.59 -24.70
C GLY A 1 2.89 -26.49 -24.40
N SER A 2 1.71 -26.79 -23.87
CA SER A 2 0.72 -25.79 -23.49
C SER A 2 1.22 -24.98 -22.29
N ALA A 3 0.99 -23.67 -22.30
CA ALA A 3 1.26 -22.82 -21.14
C ALA A 3 0.32 -23.21 -19.98
N TRP A 4 0.87 -23.27 -18.77
CA TRP A 4 0.06 -23.48 -17.58
C TRP A 4 -0.69 -22.20 -17.21
N ASP A 5 -1.97 -22.32 -16.94
CA ASP A 5 -2.80 -21.19 -16.53
C ASP A 5 -2.44 -20.76 -15.09
N THR A 6 -1.65 -19.70 -14.98
CA THR A 6 -1.25 -19.13 -13.69
C THR A 6 -2.44 -18.53 -12.94
N GLY A 7 -3.51 -18.16 -13.64
CA GLY A 7 -4.73 -17.62 -13.05
C GLY A 7 -5.42 -18.61 -12.11
N ARG A 8 -5.29 -19.92 -12.34
CA ARG A 8 -5.81 -20.95 -11.44
C ARG A 8 -5.21 -20.95 -10.04
N ALA A 9 -4.00 -20.44 -9.89
CA ALA A 9 -3.33 -20.31 -8.59
C ALA A 9 -3.50 -18.91 -7.99
N ALA A 10 -4.09 -17.97 -8.73
CA ALA A 10 -4.32 -16.63 -8.24
C ALA A 10 -5.40 -16.62 -7.16
N VAL A 11 -5.11 -15.99 -6.04
CA VAL A 11 -6.06 -15.82 -4.94
C VAL A 11 -6.55 -14.38 -4.96
N LEU A 12 -7.83 -14.18 -5.20
CA LEU A 12 -8.46 -12.85 -5.27
C LEU A 12 -8.35 -12.08 -3.95
N GLN A 13 -8.47 -12.79 -2.84
CA GLN A 13 -8.30 -12.24 -1.50
C GLN A 13 -7.53 -13.24 -0.65
N GLN A 14 -6.35 -12.87 -0.22
CA GLN A 14 -5.53 -13.71 0.65
C GLN A 14 -6.23 -13.91 2.01
N PRO A 15 -6.13 -15.12 2.61
CA PRO A 15 -6.63 -15.34 3.96
C PRO A 15 -5.94 -14.44 4.97
N VAL A 16 -6.73 -13.81 5.83
CA VAL A 16 -6.24 -12.99 6.94
C VAL A 16 -6.97 -13.40 8.21
N LYS A 17 -6.23 -13.67 9.27
CA LYS A 17 -6.77 -13.90 10.61
C LYS A 17 -6.36 -12.72 11.49
N ASN A 18 -7.32 -12.11 12.17
CA ASN A 18 -7.08 -11.01 13.09
C ASN A 18 -7.65 -11.36 14.46
N MET A 19 -6.87 -11.09 15.48
CA MET A 19 -7.30 -11.11 16.88
C MET A 19 -6.89 -9.78 17.51
N ASN A 20 -7.84 -9.11 18.16
CA ASN A 20 -7.60 -7.84 18.82
C ASN A 20 -8.26 -7.84 20.20
N LEU A 21 -7.53 -7.35 21.18
CA LEU A 21 -8.03 -7.08 22.53
C LEU A 21 -7.76 -5.61 22.84
N VAL A 22 -8.80 -4.89 23.21
CA VAL A 22 -8.73 -3.50 23.67
C VAL A 22 -9.34 -3.45 25.06
N THR A 23 -8.60 -2.90 26.00
CA THR A 23 -9.09 -2.68 27.36
C THR A 23 -8.76 -1.27 27.81
N ARG A 24 -9.68 -0.68 28.55
CA ARG A 24 -9.52 0.64 29.16
C ARG A 24 -10.15 0.62 30.54
N ALA A 25 -9.40 1.09 31.52
CA ALA A 25 -9.88 1.36 32.87
C ALA A 25 -9.75 2.85 33.17
N THR A 26 -10.75 3.42 33.84
CA THR A 26 -10.74 4.82 34.29
C THR A 26 -11.04 4.84 35.77
N PHE A 27 -10.18 5.48 36.52
CA PHE A 27 -10.28 5.60 37.97
C PHE A 27 -10.50 7.05 38.36
N LYS A 28 -11.56 7.34 39.09
CA LYS A 28 -11.78 8.64 39.71
C LYS A 28 -10.92 8.74 40.95
N VAL A 29 -9.90 9.58 40.95
CA VAL A 29 -8.91 9.71 42.04
C VAL A 29 -9.31 10.81 43.02
N ALA A 30 -9.96 11.87 42.52
CA ALA A 30 -10.56 12.95 43.26
C ALA A 30 -11.82 13.43 42.53
N GLU A 31 -12.57 14.39 43.10
CA GLU A 31 -13.87 14.78 42.53
C GLU A 31 -13.87 15.02 41.03
N ARG A 32 -12.81 15.64 40.49
CA ARG A 32 -12.69 16.01 39.09
C ARG A 32 -11.43 15.45 38.40
N HIS A 33 -10.58 14.68 39.10
CA HIS A 33 -9.38 14.09 38.52
C HIS A 33 -9.61 12.62 38.18
N ARG A 34 -9.18 12.22 36.99
CA ARG A 34 -9.30 10.85 36.49
C ARG A 34 -7.94 10.35 36.05
N LEU A 35 -7.63 9.12 36.43
CA LEU A 35 -6.55 8.33 35.84
C LEU A 35 -7.14 7.34 34.85
N PHE A 36 -6.48 7.11 33.76
CA PHE A 36 -6.88 6.07 32.80
C PHE A 36 -5.69 5.23 32.39
N VAL A 37 -5.96 3.94 32.21
CA VAL A 37 -5.02 2.96 31.69
C VAL A 37 -5.68 2.30 30.48
N GLU A 38 -4.93 2.20 29.40
CA GLU A 38 -5.40 1.56 28.16
C GLU A 38 -4.37 0.54 27.71
N ALA A 39 -4.82 -0.64 27.27
CA ALA A 39 -3.98 -1.62 26.64
C ALA A 39 -4.65 -2.14 25.36
N VAL A 40 -3.85 -2.26 24.31
CA VAL A 40 -4.25 -2.84 23.04
C VAL A 40 -3.26 -3.95 22.70
N VAL A 41 -3.78 -5.13 22.37
CA VAL A 41 -3.01 -6.26 21.87
C VAL A 41 -3.66 -6.73 20.59
N GLY A 42 -2.89 -6.86 19.53
CA GLY A 42 -3.38 -7.34 18.25
C GLY A 42 -2.42 -8.36 17.64
N ARG A 43 -2.98 -9.36 16.98
CA ARG A 43 -2.26 -10.28 16.10
C ARG A 43 -2.96 -10.36 14.77
N SER A 44 -2.20 -10.15 13.69
CA SER A 44 -2.65 -10.35 12.33
C SER A 44 -1.79 -11.40 11.67
N GLU A 45 -2.41 -12.40 11.05
CA GLU A 45 -1.76 -13.42 10.23
C GLU A 45 -2.28 -13.32 8.81
N SER A 46 -1.39 -13.10 7.85
CA SER A 46 -1.69 -13.02 6.42
C SER A 46 -0.93 -14.11 5.68
N ILE A 47 -1.66 -14.93 4.90
CA ILE A 47 -1.09 -16.01 4.12
C ILE A 47 -1.09 -15.57 2.65
N LYS A 48 0.08 -15.57 2.00
CA LYS A 48 0.22 -15.30 0.56
C LYS A 48 0.48 -16.60 -0.18
N SER A 49 -0.24 -16.79 -1.30
CA SER A 49 -0.10 -17.95 -2.16
C SER A 49 0.07 -17.52 -3.61
N PHE A 50 1.00 -18.16 -4.31
CA PHE A 50 1.33 -17.88 -5.70
C PHE A 50 1.39 -19.20 -6.49
N SER A 51 1.44 -19.10 -7.83
CA SER A 51 1.62 -20.28 -8.70
C SER A 51 2.88 -21.07 -8.34
N PRO A 52 2.91 -22.38 -8.60
CA PRO A 52 4.12 -23.19 -8.45
C PRO A 52 5.33 -22.58 -9.17
N ASN A 53 6.53 -22.86 -8.71
CA ASN A 53 7.75 -22.41 -9.35
C ASN A 53 7.88 -22.92 -10.79
N GLN A 54 8.44 -22.08 -11.66
CA GLN A 54 8.88 -22.48 -12.98
C GLN A 54 10.38 -22.68 -12.97
N TRP A 55 10.82 -23.89 -13.30
CA TRP A 55 12.21 -24.26 -13.45
C TRP A 55 12.58 -24.27 -14.92
N SER A 56 13.76 -23.79 -15.24
CA SER A 56 14.29 -23.81 -16.61
C SER A 56 15.78 -24.06 -16.55
N SER A 57 16.30 -24.90 -17.46
CA SER A 57 17.74 -25.05 -17.64
C SER A 57 18.36 -23.69 -17.89
N GLY A 58 19.38 -23.34 -17.10
CA GLY A 58 20.02 -22.03 -17.16
C GLY A 58 21.10 -21.97 -18.24
N THR A 59 21.36 -20.79 -18.78
CA THR A 59 22.41 -20.54 -19.78
C THR A 59 23.58 -19.71 -19.24
N GLY A 60 23.40 -19.02 -18.12
CA GLY A 60 24.44 -18.20 -17.48
C GLY A 60 25.26 -19.01 -16.48
N LEU A 61 26.60 -18.87 -16.51
CA LEU A 61 27.53 -19.56 -15.60
C LEU A 61 27.43 -19.09 -14.16
N THR A 62 27.08 -17.82 -13.95
CA THR A 62 26.98 -17.21 -12.63
C THR A 62 25.59 -16.64 -12.38
N THR A 63 25.22 -16.49 -11.11
CA THR A 63 24.04 -15.79 -10.62
C THR A 63 24.42 -14.93 -9.43
N THR A 64 23.58 -13.97 -9.07
CA THR A 64 23.81 -13.09 -7.93
C THR A 64 23.39 -13.79 -6.63
N ALA A 65 24.25 -13.77 -5.63
CA ALA A 65 23.99 -14.31 -4.29
C ALA A 65 22.89 -13.51 -3.55
N LEU A 66 22.47 -13.99 -2.38
CA LEU A 66 21.43 -13.36 -1.56
C LEU A 66 21.82 -11.96 -1.03
N ASP A 67 23.10 -11.64 -1.01
CA ASP A 67 23.60 -10.31 -0.66
C ASP A 67 23.33 -9.25 -1.76
N GLY A 68 22.80 -9.68 -2.92
CA GLY A 68 22.51 -8.83 -4.07
C GLY A 68 23.75 -8.31 -4.82
N ARG A 69 24.96 -8.75 -4.49
CA ARG A 69 26.24 -8.24 -5.03
C ARG A 69 27.19 -9.33 -5.50
N THR A 70 27.38 -10.34 -4.69
CA THR A 70 28.37 -11.42 -4.97
C THR A 70 27.90 -12.29 -6.12
N GLN A 71 28.77 -12.50 -7.11
CA GLN A 71 28.50 -13.46 -8.18
C GLN A 71 28.91 -14.85 -7.71
N VAL A 72 27.97 -15.78 -7.76
CA VAL A 72 28.20 -17.20 -7.40
C VAL A 72 27.88 -18.09 -8.59
N PRO A 73 28.44 -19.33 -8.65
CA PRO A 73 28.07 -20.28 -9.69
C PRO A 73 26.54 -20.45 -9.78
N ASN A 74 26.04 -20.42 -11.01
CA ASN A 74 24.59 -20.58 -11.23
C ASN A 74 24.23 -22.08 -11.14
N PRO A 75 23.53 -22.52 -10.10
CA PRO A 75 23.14 -23.91 -9.95
C PRO A 75 22.22 -24.42 -11.07
N LEU A 76 21.48 -23.51 -11.73
CA LEU A 76 20.59 -23.86 -12.85
C LEU A 76 21.34 -24.08 -14.17
N TYR A 77 22.62 -23.73 -14.24
CA TYR A 77 23.42 -23.94 -15.45
C TYR A 77 23.51 -25.44 -15.84
N ASN A 78 23.63 -26.31 -14.84
CA ASN A 78 23.69 -27.77 -15.03
C ASN A 78 22.33 -28.45 -14.85
N LEU A 79 21.22 -27.70 -14.75
CA LEU A 79 19.91 -28.30 -14.62
C LEU A 79 19.46 -28.91 -15.93
N ALA A 80 19.41 -30.23 -15.99
CA ALA A 80 18.99 -30.99 -17.17
C ALA A 80 18.32 -32.30 -16.79
N TYR A 81 17.41 -32.79 -17.63
CA TYR A 81 16.79 -34.09 -17.44
C TYR A 81 17.67 -35.19 -18.01
N PRO A 82 18.17 -36.14 -17.21
CA PRO A 82 19.17 -37.10 -17.65
C PRO A 82 18.55 -38.20 -18.53
N ALA A 83 19.40 -38.86 -19.29
CA ALA A 83 18.98 -39.98 -20.16
C ALA A 83 18.43 -41.21 -19.39
N THR A 84 18.75 -41.30 -18.10
CA THR A 84 18.24 -42.33 -17.18
C THR A 84 16.80 -42.06 -16.69
N GLY A 85 16.27 -40.87 -16.93
CA GLY A 85 14.93 -40.49 -16.46
C GLY A 85 13.80 -41.27 -17.14
N ALA A 86 12.76 -41.62 -16.41
CA ALA A 86 11.69 -42.52 -16.86
C ALA A 86 11.01 -42.07 -18.17
N SER A 87 10.82 -40.77 -18.36
CA SER A 87 10.20 -40.21 -19.57
C SER A 87 11.18 -39.87 -20.69
N TYR A 88 12.49 -40.04 -20.47
CA TYR A 88 13.51 -39.60 -21.43
C TYR A 88 13.31 -40.17 -22.84
N ASN A 89 13.24 -41.50 -22.99
CA ASN A 89 13.14 -42.16 -24.29
C ASN A 89 11.84 -41.73 -25.03
N LYS A 90 10.74 -41.66 -24.34
CA LYS A 90 9.45 -41.24 -24.93
C LYS A 90 9.53 -39.81 -25.47
N VAL A 91 10.04 -38.87 -24.65
CA VAL A 91 10.15 -37.45 -25.03
C VAL A 91 11.17 -37.26 -26.13
N PHE A 92 12.35 -37.88 -25.98
CA PHE A 92 13.41 -37.80 -26.98
C PHE A 92 13.00 -38.34 -28.35
N ASN A 93 12.36 -39.53 -28.41
CA ASN A 93 11.88 -40.09 -29.65
C ASN A 93 10.83 -39.21 -30.33
N THR A 94 9.93 -38.61 -29.53
CA THR A 94 8.91 -37.67 -30.05
C THR A 94 9.60 -36.43 -30.67
N LEU A 95 10.58 -35.85 -29.96
CA LEU A 95 11.33 -34.68 -30.46
C LEU A 95 12.16 -35.02 -31.72
N ALA A 96 12.84 -36.18 -31.74
CA ALA A 96 13.62 -36.61 -32.89
C ALA A 96 12.75 -36.89 -34.12
N GLY A 97 11.48 -37.28 -33.92
CA GLY A 97 10.52 -37.40 -35.02
C GLY A 97 10.18 -36.04 -35.67
N TYR A 98 10.12 -34.98 -34.90
CA TYR A 98 9.90 -33.62 -35.43
C TYR A 98 11.20 -32.94 -35.89
N PHE A 99 12.32 -33.28 -35.26
CA PHE A 99 13.65 -32.69 -35.51
C PHE A 99 14.70 -33.80 -35.70
N PRO A 100 14.81 -34.41 -36.89
CA PRO A 100 15.69 -35.59 -37.13
C PRO A 100 17.15 -35.37 -36.74
N ALA A 101 17.67 -34.15 -36.85
CA ALA A 101 19.05 -33.82 -36.47
C ALA A 101 19.34 -34.07 -34.97
N LEU A 102 18.32 -34.13 -34.11
CA LEU A 102 18.49 -34.45 -32.70
C LEU A 102 18.93 -35.92 -32.47
N ALA A 103 18.74 -36.82 -33.41
CA ALA A 103 19.11 -38.23 -33.27
C ALA A 103 20.58 -38.43 -32.87
N ALA A 104 21.47 -37.54 -33.34
CA ALA A 104 22.90 -37.56 -32.99
C ALA A 104 23.16 -37.26 -31.49
N ASN A 105 22.20 -36.65 -30.79
CA ASN A 105 22.33 -36.26 -29.39
C ASN A 105 21.69 -37.29 -28.43
N ARG A 106 21.33 -38.46 -28.90
CA ARG A 106 20.76 -39.52 -28.06
C ARG A 106 21.69 -39.86 -26.92
N GLY A 107 21.13 -39.94 -25.70
CA GLY A 107 21.91 -40.23 -24.48
C GLY A 107 22.46 -38.97 -23.78
N LEU A 108 22.35 -37.79 -24.41
CA LEU A 108 22.67 -36.54 -23.73
C LEU A 108 21.50 -36.05 -22.88
N PRO A 109 21.75 -35.36 -21.75
CA PRO A 109 20.70 -34.75 -20.95
C PRO A 109 19.89 -33.70 -21.74
N MET A 110 18.58 -33.60 -21.47
CA MET A 110 17.72 -32.66 -22.14
C MET A 110 17.50 -31.38 -21.30
N ALA A 111 17.68 -30.25 -21.94
CA ALA A 111 17.19 -28.96 -21.36
C ALA A 111 15.67 -28.93 -21.34
N PHE A 112 15.09 -28.33 -20.33
CA PHE A 112 13.65 -28.28 -20.16
C PHE A 112 13.16 -26.97 -19.54
N ARG A 113 11.84 -26.74 -19.67
CA ARG A 113 11.05 -25.82 -18.86
C ARG A 113 9.95 -26.60 -18.17
N TRP A 114 9.82 -26.43 -16.88
CA TRP A 114 8.87 -27.19 -16.09
C TRP A 114 8.18 -26.33 -15.02
N ARG A 115 6.86 -26.44 -14.94
CA ARG A 115 6.09 -25.90 -13.81
C ARG A 115 5.99 -27.00 -12.75
N SER A 116 6.66 -26.81 -11.62
CA SER A 116 6.79 -27.82 -10.57
C SER A 116 5.52 -28.02 -9.75
N LEU A 117 4.46 -28.55 -10.39
CA LEU A 117 3.18 -28.83 -9.73
C LEU A 117 3.32 -29.74 -8.50
N PRO A 118 4.22 -30.75 -8.46
CA PRO A 118 4.42 -31.59 -7.27
C PRO A 118 4.92 -30.83 -6.03
N LEU A 119 5.56 -29.69 -6.20
CA LEU A 119 5.94 -28.82 -5.08
C LEU A 119 4.75 -28.08 -4.46
N GLY A 120 3.64 -27.95 -5.21
CA GLY A 120 2.48 -27.14 -4.84
C GLY A 120 2.68 -25.65 -5.08
N ASN A 121 1.69 -24.85 -4.71
CA ASN A 121 1.74 -23.40 -4.75
C ASN A 121 2.81 -22.88 -3.80
N ARG A 122 3.53 -21.84 -4.24
CA ARG A 122 4.45 -21.10 -3.37
C ARG A 122 3.65 -20.33 -2.33
N GLY A 123 4.05 -20.42 -1.08
CA GLY A 123 3.36 -19.73 0.00
C GLY A 123 4.30 -19.21 1.08
N PHE A 124 3.91 -18.11 1.70
CA PHE A 124 4.52 -17.65 2.94
C PHE A 124 3.46 -16.99 3.82
N THR A 125 3.71 -17.04 5.13
CA THR A 125 2.85 -16.47 6.15
C THR A 125 3.57 -15.33 6.83
N THR A 126 2.91 -14.18 6.90
CA THR A 126 3.36 -13.02 7.67
C THR A 126 2.50 -12.87 8.91
N THR A 127 3.11 -12.93 10.07
CA THR A 127 2.49 -12.64 11.37
C THR A 127 2.95 -11.26 11.83
N THR A 128 2.00 -10.43 12.26
CA THR A 128 2.28 -9.13 12.86
C THR A 128 1.63 -9.08 14.23
N ASP A 129 2.45 -8.92 15.27
CA ASP A 129 2.03 -8.69 16.65
C ASP A 129 2.12 -7.20 16.97
N THR A 130 1.07 -6.63 17.54
CA THR A 130 1.00 -5.22 17.92
C THR A 130 0.61 -5.11 19.39
N TYR A 131 1.34 -4.29 20.13
CA TYR A 131 1.11 -4.01 21.54
C TYR A 131 1.09 -2.49 21.74
N ARG A 132 0.16 -2.01 22.57
CA ARG A 132 0.16 -0.63 23.06
C ARG A 132 -0.27 -0.61 24.50
N GLY A 133 0.54 0.01 25.35
CA GLY A 133 0.18 0.38 26.71
C GLY A 133 0.15 1.91 26.84
N MET A 134 -0.84 2.45 27.53
CA MET A 134 -0.97 3.87 27.77
C MET A 134 -1.48 4.11 29.19
N VAL A 135 -0.89 5.08 29.87
CA VAL A 135 -1.37 5.65 31.13
C VAL A 135 -1.58 7.15 30.95
N GLY A 136 -2.56 7.70 31.62
CA GLY A 136 -2.78 9.13 31.54
C GLY A 136 -3.64 9.66 32.68
N ALA A 137 -3.66 10.97 32.81
CA ALA A 137 -4.43 11.70 33.80
C ALA A 137 -5.11 12.91 33.16
N GLU A 138 -6.26 13.26 33.64
CA GLU A 138 -7.00 14.46 33.23
C GLU A 138 -7.71 15.07 34.43
N GLY A 139 -7.88 16.37 34.42
CA GLY A 139 -8.60 17.09 35.48
C GLY A 139 -8.36 18.59 35.44
N PRO A 140 -8.94 19.35 36.38
CA PRO A 140 -8.73 20.80 36.46
C PRO A 140 -7.29 21.15 36.90
N LEU A 141 -6.75 22.23 36.34
CA LEU A 141 -5.54 22.88 36.84
C LEU A 141 -5.90 23.73 38.04
N GLY A 142 -5.46 23.31 39.25
CA GLY A 142 -5.87 23.98 40.50
C GLY A 142 -5.42 25.45 40.62
N PHE A 143 -4.36 25.86 39.90
CA PHE A 143 -3.83 27.23 39.93
C PHE A 143 -4.37 28.12 38.80
N LEU A 144 -5.09 27.57 37.81
CA LEU A 144 -5.77 28.30 36.75
C LEU A 144 -7.25 27.98 36.77
N SER A 145 -8.08 28.97 37.11
CA SER A 145 -9.53 28.79 37.19
C SER A 145 -10.10 28.34 35.83
N GLN A 146 -10.88 27.27 35.83
CA GLN A 146 -11.56 26.70 34.67
C GLN A 146 -10.65 26.16 33.55
N TRP A 147 -9.37 25.96 33.83
CA TRP A 147 -8.47 25.25 32.93
C TRP A 147 -8.44 23.77 33.30
N ASP A 148 -8.50 22.93 32.30
CA ASP A 148 -8.33 21.48 32.44
C ASP A 148 -6.99 21.05 31.81
N TYR A 149 -6.38 20.03 32.41
CA TYR A 149 -5.19 19.41 31.85
C TYR A 149 -5.47 17.98 31.40
N ARG A 150 -4.66 17.52 30.45
CA ARG A 150 -4.54 16.12 30.08
C ARG A 150 -3.06 15.77 29.92
N PHE A 151 -2.66 14.67 30.53
CA PHE A 151 -1.35 14.07 30.39
C PHE A 151 -1.50 12.64 29.88
N GLY A 152 -0.63 12.20 28.97
CA GLY A 152 -0.56 10.83 28.49
C GLY A 152 0.88 10.37 28.32
N ALA A 153 1.15 9.09 28.66
CA ALA A 153 2.38 8.42 28.33
C ALA A 153 2.06 7.03 27.75
N SER A 154 2.68 6.68 26.65
CA SER A 154 2.40 5.41 25.98
C SER A 154 3.64 4.80 25.33
N ARG A 155 3.63 3.46 25.26
CA ARG A 155 4.53 2.67 24.41
C ARG A 155 3.70 1.83 23.46
N ALA A 156 4.05 1.89 22.16
CA ALA A 156 3.48 1.02 21.15
C ALA A 156 4.60 0.29 20.41
N GLU A 157 4.38 -0.99 20.11
CA GLU A 157 5.30 -1.81 19.34
C GLU A 157 4.53 -2.64 18.31
N SER A 158 5.08 -2.73 17.10
CA SER A 158 4.60 -3.62 16.04
C SER A 158 5.76 -4.49 15.57
N LYS A 159 5.62 -5.81 15.66
CA LYS A 159 6.64 -6.79 15.30
C LYS A 159 6.12 -7.71 14.21
N GLY A 160 6.74 -7.64 13.03
CA GLY A 160 6.43 -8.47 11.87
C GLY A 160 7.43 -9.61 11.69
N ASN A 161 6.97 -10.77 11.24
CA ASN A 161 7.79 -11.91 10.86
C ASN A 161 7.15 -12.68 9.71
N SER A 162 7.92 -13.00 8.66
CA SER A 162 7.46 -13.74 7.48
C SER A 162 8.24 -15.03 7.32
N LEU A 163 7.53 -16.16 7.18
CA LEU A 163 8.09 -17.51 7.05
C LEU A 163 7.59 -18.18 5.77
N LEU A 164 8.48 -18.89 5.06
CA LEU A 164 8.09 -19.77 3.95
C LEU A 164 7.23 -20.91 4.48
N THR A 165 6.12 -21.21 3.80
CA THR A 165 5.17 -22.25 4.22
C THR A 165 4.99 -23.37 3.22
N SER A 166 5.18 -23.12 1.93
CA SER A 166 4.98 -24.14 0.87
C SER A 166 5.67 -23.76 -0.44
N GLY A 167 5.90 -24.76 -1.29
CA GLY A 167 6.27 -24.61 -2.70
C GLY A 167 7.69 -24.09 -2.95
N TYR A 168 8.48 -23.88 -1.91
CA TYR A 168 9.89 -23.45 -2.02
C TYR A 168 10.83 -24.58 -1.62
N VAL A 169 11.94 -24.67 -2.32
CA VAL A 169 13.00 -25.67 -2.09
C VAL A 169 14.37 -25.03 -2.13
N TYR A 170 15.34 -25.65 -1.47
CA TYR A 170 16.74 -25.31 -1.62
C TYR A 170 17.20 -25.64 -3.05
N THR A 171 17.80 -24.66 -3.73
CA THR A 171 18.08 -24.73 -5.18
C THR A 171 19.03 -25.86 -5.53
N VAL A 172 20.21 -25.93 -4.89
CA VAL A 172 21.24 -26.92 -5.23
C VAL A 172 20.80 -28.35 -4.92
N PRO A 173 20.28 -28.67 -3.73
CA PRO A 173 19.75 -30.01 -3.44
C PRO A 173 18.65 -30.44 -4.42
N PHE A 174 17.78 -29.52 -4.83
CA PHE A 174 16.70 -29.84 -5.76
C PHE A 174 17.20 -30.04 -7.21
N VAL A 175 18.14 -29.22 -7.66
CA VAL A 175 18.78 -29.40 -8.97
C VAL A 175 19.50 -30.75 -9.04
N ASN A 176 20.29 -31.09 -8.01
CA ASN A 176 20.98 -32.38 -7.92
C ASN A 176 19.99 -33.55 -7.96
N LEU A 177 18.84 -33.41 -7.25
CA LEU A 177 17.78 -34.42 -7.28
C LEU A 177 17.18 -34.60 -8.68
N ILE A 178 16.89 -33.53 -9.41
CA ILE A 178 16.38 -33.61 -10.79
C ILE A 178 17.41 -34.32 -11.70
N ASN A 179 18.67 -33.98 -11.56
CA ASN A 179 19.74 -34.52 -12.38
C ASN A 179 19.98 -36.03 -12.15
N THR A 180 19.44 -36.62 -11.07
CA THR A 180 19.45 -38.11 -10.89
C THR A 180 18.41 -38.81 -11.77
N GLY A 181 17.40 -38.09 -12.26
CA GLY A 181 16.29 -38.67 -13.01
C GLY A 181 15.16 -39.27 -12.15
N VAL A 182 15.29 -39.24 -10.82
CA VAL A 182 14.22 -39.70 -9.89
C VAL A 182 12.98 -38.83 -10.01
N VAL A 183 13.15 -37.52 -10.20
CA VAL A 183 12.02 -36.58 -10.45
C VAL A 183 11.75 -36.54 -11.95
N ASP A 184 10.54 -36.90 -12.36
CA ASP A 184 10.13 -36.84 -13.76
C ASP A 184 9.49 -35.48 -14.10
N VAL A 185 10.28 -34.59 -14.71
CA VAL A 185 9.83 -33.25 -15.09
C VAL A 185 8.81 -33.23 -16.25
N PHE A 186 8.61 -34.35 -16.93
CA PHE A 186 7.65 -34.52 -18.01
C PHE A 186 6.37 -35.24 -17.58
N SER A 187 6.26 -35.59 -16.28
CA SER A 187 5.05 -36.19 -15.70
C SER A 187 4.31 -35.21 -14.77
N TYR A 188 2.99 -35.27 -14.77
CA TYR A 188 2.15 -34.54 -13.79
C TYR A 188 2.18 -35.21 -12.41
N THR A 189 2.46 -36.51 -12.36
CA THR A 189 2.51 -37.29 -11.12
C THR A 189 3.94 -37.76 -10.88
N GLN A 190 4.30 -37.89 -9.60
CA GLN A 190 5.59 -38.40 -9.18
C GLN A 190 5.43 -39.70 -8.41
N THR A 191 6.46 -40.53 -8.39
CA THR A 191 6.48 -41.74 -7.54
C THR A 191 6.56 -41.34 -6.06
N PRO A 192 6.15 -42.23 -5.12
CA PRO A 192 6.33 -41.98 -3.68
C PRO A 192 7.76 -41.70 -3.29
N GLU A 193 8.75 -42.39 -3.92
CA GLU A 193 10.17 -42.15 -3.70
C GLU A 193 10.60 -40.75 -4.17
N ALA A 194 10.15 -40.32 -5.35
CA ALA A 194 10.41 -38.99 -5.86
C ALA A 194 9.84 -37.91 -4.94
N MET A 195 8.60 -38.11 -4.45
CA MET A 195 7.97 -37.17 -3.50
C MET A 195 8.72 -37.12 -2.17
N ALA A 196 9.13 -38.26 -1.61
CA ALA A 196 9.93 -38.32 -0.39
C ALA A 196 11.31 -37.63 -0.55
N ALA A 197 11.92 -37.76 -1.74
CA ALA A 197 13.17 -37.07 -2.05
C ALA A 197 12.96 -35.55 -2.22
N ILE A 198 11.88 -35.11 -2.87
CA ILE A 198 11.47 -33.71 -2.99
C ILE A 198 11.26 -33.09 -1.61
N ASP A 199 10.57 -33.79 -0.70
CA ASP A 199 10.27 -33.28 0.64
C ASP A 199 11.53 -32.96 1.46
N LYS A 200 12.64 -33.69 1.25
CA LYS A 200 13.93 -33.41 1.88
C LYS A 200 14.57 -32.10 1.39
N THR A 201 14.15 -31.59 0.25
CA THR A 201 14.67 -30.33 -0.31
C THR A 201 13.85 -29.10 0.06
N ARG A 202 12.69 -29.26 0.75
CA ARG A 202 11.78 -28.16 1.08
C ARG A 202 12.40 -27.17 2.05
N ALA A 203 12.08 -25.91 1.83
CA ALA A 203 12.53 -24.78 2.62
C ALA A 203 11.42 -24.22 3.56
N ASN A 204 10.49 -25.08 4.00
CA ASN A 204 9.42 -24.68 4.88
C ASN A 204 9.96 -24.22 6.24
N GLY A 205 9.36 -23.16 6.83
CA GLY A 205 9.78 -22.59 8.11
C GLY A 205 10.96 -21.63 8.01
N VAL A 206 11.55 -21.46 6.83
CA VAL A 206 12.64 -20.50 6.62
C VAL A 206 12.08 -19.09 6.74
N ARG A 207 12.77 -18.27 7.54
CA ARG A 207 12.41 -16.86 7.70
C ARG A 207 12.84 -16.07 6.47
N LEU A 208 11.90 -15.29 5.93
CA LEU A 208 12.16 -14.39 4.81
C LEU A 208 12.71 -13.05 5.29
N TYR A 209 11.99 -12.44 6.20
CA TYR A 209 12.30 -11.14 6.79
C TYR A 209 11.42 -10.89 8.02
N GLY A 210 11.78 -9.87 8.76
CA GLY A 210 10.97 -9.38 9.87
C GLY A 210 11.54 -8.09 10.43
N GLY A 211 10.76 -7.42 11.25
CA GLY A 211 11.17 -6.15 11.83
C GLY A 211 10.32 -5.75 13.00
N THR A 212 10.79 -4.72 13.69
CA THR A 212 10.11 -4.11 14.83
C THR A 212 10.08 -2.60 14.64
N TYR A 213 8.90 -2.03 14.78
CA TYR A 213 8.71 -0.59 14.90
C TYR A 213 8.16 -0.29 16.29
N ARG A 214 8.81 0.60 17.04
CA ARG A 214 8.40 1.00 18.38
C ARG A 214 8.28 2.51 18.46
N THR A 215 7.29 2.97 19.22
CA THR A 215 7.08 4.38 19.54
C THR A 215 6.87 4.51 21.04
N ASP A 216 7.67 5.34 21.69
CA ASP A 216 7.50 5.82 23.05
C ASP A 216 7.03 7.27 22.97
N ASN A 217 5.95 7.63 23.67
CA ASN A 217 5.34 8.95 23.60
C ASN A 217 4.95 9.44 24.98
N ALA A 218 5.13 10.76 25.21
CA ALA A 218 4.59 11.48 26.35
C ALA A 218 4.06 12.83 25.88
N ASP A 219 2.84 13.16 26.26
CA ASP A 219 2.19 14.40 25.90
C ASP A 219 1.52 15.07 27.10
N PHE A 220 1.48 16.40 27.08
CA PHE A 220 0.75 17.22 28.01
C PHE A 220 -0.01 18.30 27.27
N ALA A 221 -1.25 18.53 27.62
CA ALA A 221 -2.07 19.60 27.11
C ALA A 221 -2.85 20.29 28.24
N ALA A 222 -3.06 21.58 28.11
CA ALA A 222 -3.93 22.35 28.97
C ALA A 222 -4.82 23.27 28.13
N SER A 223 -6.07 23.41 28.49
CA SER A 223 -7.03 24.27 27.79
C SER A 223 -8.04 24.89 28.74
N GLY A 224 -8.50 26.07 28.39
CA GLY A 224 -9.49 26.80 29.19
C GLY A 224 -9.77 28.21 28.70
N PRO A 225 -10.62 28.95 29.41
CA PRO A 225 -10.93 30.34 29.12
C PRO A 225 -9.71 31.24 29.40
N VAL A 226 -9.46 32.17 28.48
CA VAL A 226 -8.36 33.16 28.60
C VAL A 226 -8.90 34.52 29.00
N LEU A 227 -9.94 34.98 28.31
CA LEU A 227 -10.44 36.34 28.44
C LEU A 227 -11.89 36.42 27.93
N LYS A 228 -12.73 37.21 28.59
CA LYS A 228 -14.10 37.55 28.12
C LYS A 228 -14.02 38.67 27.09
N LEU A 229 -14.50 38.39 25.88
CA LEU A 229 -14.70 39.38 24.80
C LEU A 229 -16.17 39.74 24.66
N PRO A 230 -16.52 40.83 23.98
CA PRO A 230 -17.93 41.21 23.77
C PRO A 230 -18.77 40.14 23.06
N ALA A 231 -18.15 39.36 22.18
CA ALA A 231 -18.81 38.31 21.42
C ALA A 231 -18.82 36.92 22.07
N GLY A 232 -18.10 36.74 23.19
CA GLY A 232 -18.00 35.47 23.89
C GLY A 232 -16.65 35.29 24.61
N THR A 233 -16.37 34.11 25.11
CA THR A 233 -15.12 33.84 25.82
C THR A 233 -14.05 33.36 24.85
N LEU A 234 -12.91 34.04 24.83
CA LEU A 234 -11.68 33.58 24.19
C LEU A 234 -11.24 32.28 24.88
N GLN A 235 -11.12 31.19 24.14
CA GLN A 235 -10.58 29.93 24.63
C GLN A 235 -9.15 29.74 24.14
N GLY A 236 -8.31 29.18 25.01
CA GLY A 236 -6.92 28.89 24.70
C GLY A 236 -6.57 27.43 24.97
N ALA A 237 -5.64 26.89 24.20
CA ALA A 237 -5.01 25.60 24.47
C ALA A 237 -3.50 25.71 24.22
N VAL A 238 -2.72 25.01 25.05
CA VAL A 238 -1.28 24.84 24.89
C VAL A 238 -0.91 23.40 25.15
N GLY A 239 0.13 22.91 24.49
CA GLY A 239 0.59 21.56 24.75
C GLY A 239 2.00 21.31 24.26
N VAL A 240 2.58 20.24 24.80
CA VAL A 240 3.90 19.71 24.44
C VAL A 240 3.79 18.22 24.17
N ASP A 241 4.65 17.74 23.28
CA ASP A 241 4.72 16.33 22.89
C ASP A 241 6.19 15.91 22.77
N TRP A 242 6.51 14.76 23.33
CA TRP A 242 7.79 14.11 23.15
C TRP A 242 7.55 12.69 22.62
N ARG A 243 8.31 12.29 21.60
CA ARG A 243 8.21 10.97 21.01
C ARG A 243 9.57 10.45 20.57
N GLU A 244 9.86 9.19 20.89
CA GLU A 244 10.97 8.45 20.29
C GLU A 244 10.41 7.35 19.40
N GLU A 245 10.85 7.34 18.16
CA GLU A 245 10.57 6.27 17.20
C GLU A 245 11.81 5.40 17.03
N SER A 246 11.65 4.08 17.03
CA SER A 246 12.72 3.16 16.71
C SER A 246 12.28 2.13 15.68
N PHE A 247 13.18 1.82 14.76
CA PHE A 247 12.95 0.89 13.67
C PHE A 247 14.12 -0.07 13.53
N PHE A 248 13.79 -1.35 13.46
CA PHE A 248 14.73 -2.42 13.16
C PHE A 248 14.10 -3.33 12.11
N PHE A 249 14.87 -3.68 11.09
CA PHE A 249 14.47 -4.66 10.09
C PHE A 249 15.64 -5.60 9.79
N SER A 250 15.38 -6.89 9.76
CA SER A 250 16.35 -7.88 9.33
C SER A 250 15.74 -8.78 8.28
N GLY A 251 16.53 -9.06 7.26
CA GLY A 251 16.27 -10.16 6.35
C GLY A 251 16.51 -11.52 7.01
N ASP A 252 16.72 -12.52 6.20
CA ASP A 252 17.17 -13.85 6.64
C ASP A 252 18.58 -13.77 7.25
N ASN A 253 18.86 -14.60 8.25
CA ASN A 253 20.20 -14.78 8.84
C ASN A 253 21.25 -15.29 7.84
N ARG A 254 20.85 -15.64 6.63
CA ARG A 254 21.70 -16.09 5.52
C ARG A 254 22.31 -14.96 4.71
N GLN A 255 22.10 -13.71 5.06
CA GLN A 255 22.68 -12.54 4.37
C GLN A 255 24.23 -12.59 4.26
N ASN A 256 24.88 -13.43 5.07
CA ASN A 256 26.33 -13.65 5.06
C ASN A 256 26.74 -14.93 4.33
N LEU A 257 25.81 -15.71 3.76
CA LEU A 257 26.16 -16.95 3.08
C LEU A 257 26.47 -16.65 1.62
N SER A 258 27.75 -16.65 1.31
CA SER A 258 28.28 -16.70 -0.07
C SER A 258 28.10 -18.09 -0.73
N SER A 259 27.60 -19.08 0.03
CA SER A 259 27.40 -20.45 -0.45
C SER A 259 26.12 -20.55 -1.29
N SER A 260 26.26 -21.18 -2.47
CA SER A 260 25.13 -21.53 -3.33
C SER A 260 24.13 -22.51 -2.68
N ASP A 261 24.55 -23.25 -1.65
CA ASP A 261 23.77 -24.30 -0.99
C ASP A 261 22.61 -23.73 -0.15
N ALA A 262 22.73 -22.48 0.27
CA ALA A 262 21.67 -21.77 1.00
C ALA A 262 20.62 -21.11 0.10
N LEU A 263 20.84 -21.08 -1.21
CA LEU A 263 19.91 -20.45 -2.14
C LEU A 263 18.55 -21.19 -2.14
N ILE A 264 17.49 -20.43 -2.05
CA ILE A 264 16.11 -20.92 -2.22
C ILE A 264 15.54 -20.26 -3.46
N PHE A 265 15.17 -21.09 -4.43
CA PHE A 265 14.76 -20.61 -5.75
C PHE A 265 13.49 -19.76 -5.71
N ASN A 266 13.59 -18.54 -6.25
CA ASN A 266 12.48 -17.55 -6.31
C ASN A 266 11.86 -17.22 -4.94
N ALA A 267 12.53 -17.46 -3.83
CA ALA A 267 12.04 -17.00 -2.54
C ALA A 267 12.11 -15.45 -2.48
N PRO A 268 11.05 -14.80 -2.01
CA PRO A 268 10.98 -13.34 -1.96
C PRO A 268 11.73 -12.80 -0.72
N PHE A 269 13.01 -13.16 -0.59
CA PHE A 269 13.86 -12.56 0.42
C PHE A 269 14.04 -11.07 0.13
N ASP A 270 13.91 -10.28 1.17
CA ASP A 270 14.18 -8.86 1.09
C ASP A 270 15.37 -8.49 1.99
N ASN A 271 16.57 -8.80 1.52
CA ASN A 271 17.80 -8.45 2.21
C ASN A 271 18.17 -6.97 2.03
N SER A 272 17.55 -6.29 1.06
CA SER A 272 17.75 -4.86 0.82
C SER A 272 17.27 -3.99 1.99
N LEU A 273 16.41 -4.52 2.86
CA LEU A 273 15.82 -3.80 3.97
C LEU A 273 16.52 -4.04 5.32
N ALA A 274 17.59 -4.86 5.36
CA ALA A 274 18.30 -5.12 6.60
C ALA A 274 18.96 -3.85 7.14
N THR A 275 18.59 -3.45 8.36
CA THR A 275 19.22 -2.31 9.03
C THR A 275 20.49 -2.73 9.75
N ALA A 276 21.51 -1.88 9.76
CA ALA A 276 22.78 -2.10 10.47
C ALA A 276 22.64 -1.99 12.01
N GLY A 277 21.44 -2.08 12.53
CA GLY A 277 21.10 -1.95 13.95
C GLY A 277 19.74 -1.31 14.09
N THR A 278 19.40 -0.90 15.29
CA THR A 278 18.16 -0.16 15.54
C THR A 278 18.34 1.32 15.21
N LEU A 279 17.58 1.79 14.24
CA LEU A 279 17.50 3.20 13.88
C LEU A 279 16.57 3.92 14.86
N LYS A 280 16.93 5.15 15.25
CA LYS A 280 16.14 5.94 16.20
C LYS A 280 15.95 7.36 15.71
N ARG A 281 14.83 7.95 16.11
CA ARG A 281 14.52 9.36 15.87
C ARG A 281 13.69 9.91 17.02
N THR A 282 14.12 11.05 17.57
CA THR A 282 13.37 11.78 18.60
C THR A 282 12.64 12.95 17.97
N ILE A 283 11.42 13.18 18.41
CA ILE A 283 10.56 14.28 18.03
C ILE A 283 10.15 15.02 19.30
N LYS A 284 10.29 16.35 19.29
CA LYS A 284 9.79 17.24 20.33
C LYS A 284 8.89 18.25 19.68
N ALA A 285 7.76 18.54 20.29
CA ALA A 285 6.84 19.52 19.75
C ALA A 285 6.19 20.35 20.83
N ALA A 286 5.83 21.59 20.45
CA ALA A 286 4.99 22.48 21.24
C ALA A 286 3.94 23.11 20.34
N TYR A 287 2.75 23.38 20.88
CA TYR A 287 1.69 24.03 20.15
C TYR A 287 0.88 24.96 21.04
N ALA A 288 0.27 25.95 20.39
CA ALA A 288 -0.73 26.82 21.00
C ALA A 288 -1.90 27.03 20.03
N GLU A 289 -3.10 27.19 20.59
CA GLU A 289 -4.32 27.40 19.85
C GLU A 289 -5.21 28.41 20.57
N LEU A 290 -5.83 29.33 19.81
CA LEU A 290 -6.79 30.31 20.29
C LEU A 290 -8.07 30.22 19.48
N GLN A 291 -9.21 30.09 20.15
CA GLN A 291 -10.53 30.22 19.56
C GLN A 291 -11.13 31.55 19.96
N ILE A 292 -11.29 32.44 18.99
CA ILE A 292 -11.60 33.87 19.16
C ILE A 292 -13.00 34.13 18.62
N PRO A 293 -14.04 34.33 19.46
CA PRO A 293 -15.31 34.81 19.02
C PRO A 293 -15.20 36.30 18.62
N LEU A 294 -15.20 36.58 17.30
CA LEU A 294 -15.05 37.94 16.77
C LEU A 294 -16.36 38.74 16.86
N LEU A 295 -17.47 38.10 16.46
CA LEU A 295 -18.84 38.61 16.51
C LEU A 295 -19.78 37.46 16.84
N ARG A 296 -21.03 37.75 17.15
CA ARG A 296 -22.06 36.71 17.36
C ARG A 296 -22.19 35.85 16.08
N GLY A 297 -21.86 34.57 16.21
CA GLY A 297 -21.88 33.62 15.10
C GLY A 297 -20.65 33.67 14.18
N LEU A 298 -19.65 34.52 14.49
CA LEU A 298 -18.39 34.60 13.75
C LEU A 298 -17.20 34.24 14.66
N ASP A 299 -16.63 33.06 14.43
CA ASP A 299 -15.49 32.54 15.20
C ASP A 299 -14.26 32.45 14.31
N PHE A 300 -13.13 32.88 14.83
CA PHE A 300 -11.81 32.69 14.22
C PHE A 300 -10.96 31.79 15.10
N ASN A 301 -10.29 30.82 14.51
CA ASN A 301 -9.35 29.97 15.22
C ASN A 301 -7.96 30.16 14.62
N ALA A 302 -6.97 30.40 15.48
CA ALA A 302 -5.56 30.48 15.13
C ALA A 302 -4.77 29.46 15.95
N ALA A 303 -4.04 28.59 15.28
CA ALA A 303 -3.18 27.61 15.91
C ALA A 303 -1.80 27.61 15.25
N GLY A 304 -0.79 27.28 16.04
CA GLY A 304 0.58 27.08 15.57
C GLY A 304 1.22 25.91 16.31
N ARG A 305 1.95 25.10 15.58
CA ARG A 305 2.73 23.99 16.12
C ARG A 305 4.14 24.04 15.57
N ILE A 306 5.12 23.87 16.43
CA ILE A 306 6.51 23.68 16.09
C ILE A 306 6.91 22.25 16.45
N ASP A 307 7.54 21.55 15.52
CA ASP A 307 8.04 20.18 15.68
C ASP A 307 9.54 20.16 15.36
N GLU A 308 10.35 19.65 16.26
CA GLU A 308 11.79 19.44 16.07
C GLU A 308 12.05 17.94 15.92
N TYR A 309 12.61 17.54 14.77
CA TYR A 309 12.96 16.16 14.45
C TYR A 309 14.48 15.99 14.44
N THR A 310 15.00 14.98 15.12
CA THR A 310 16.42 14.63 15.05
C THR A 310 16.86 14.46 13.58
N GLY A 311 17.84 15.23 13.17
CA GLY A 311 18.40 15.19 11.80
C GLY A 311 17.69 16.06 10.76
N PHE A 312 16.54 16.70 11.09
CA PHE A 312 15.78 17.54 10.15
C PHE A 312 15.55 18.98 10.66
N GLY A 313 15.88 19.24 11.93
CA GLY A 313 15.60 20.54 12.53
C GLY A 313 14.13 20.77 12.86
N ALA A 314 13.74 22.04 12.97
CA ALA A 314 12.41 22.45 13.36
C ALA A 314 11.54 22.83 12.16
N SER A 315 10.26 22.45 12.22
CA SER A 315 9.22 22.84 11.26
C SER A 315 8.07 23.53 11.99
N THR A 316 7.65 24.69 11.51
CA THR A 316 6.54 25.46 12.09
C THR A 316 5.33 25.41 11.17
N ASN A 317 4.18 25.00 11.71
CA ASN A 317 2.96 24.76 10.96
C ASN A 317 1.80 25.57 11.55
N PRO A 318 1.46 26.74 10.96
CA PRO A 318 0.26 27.48 11.30
C PRO A 318 -1.00 26.85 10.72
N LYS A 319 -2.12 27.09 11.42
CA LYS A 319 -3.48 26.80 10.95
C LYS A 319 -4.41 27.94 11.34
N PHE A 320 -5.20 28.40 10.38
CA PHE A 320 -6.24 29.40 10.56
C PHE A 320 -7.57 28.87 10.06
N THR A 321 -8.64 29.08 10.84
CA THR A 321 -9.99 28.74 10.39
C THR A 321 -10.96 29.87 10.70
N LEU A 322 -11.92 30.09 9.80
CA LEU A 322 -13.01 31.02 9.97
C LEU A 322 -14.33 30.26 9.88
N ARG A 323 -15.20 30.48 10.85
CA ARG A 323 -16.56 29.94 10.90
C ARG A 323 -17.53 31.08 11.08
N TRP A 324 -18.44 31.25 10.12
CA TRP A 324 -19.46 32.25 10.16
C TRP A 324 -20.86 31.62 10.04
N ALA A 325 -21.64 31.68 11.11
CA ALA A 325 -23.00 31.17 11.19
C ALA A 325 -23.95 32.34 11.53
N PRO A 326 -24.38 33.14 10.52
CA PRO A 326 -25.27 34.26 10.74
C PRO A 326 -26.67 33.82 11.21
N SER A 327 -27.03 32.57 10.95
CA SER A 327 -28.28 31.94 11.41
C SER A 327 -28.07 30.44 11.64
N ASP A 328 -29.02 29.78 12.28
CA ASP A 328 -29.02 28.33 12.47
C ASP A 328 -29.12 27.54 11.14
N ALA A 329 -29.59 28.23 10.09
CA ALA A 329 -29.80 27.63 8.78
C ALA A 329 -28.62 27.75 7.84
N PHE A 330 -27.62 28.59 8.15
CA PHE A 330 -26.55 28.90 7.22
C PHE A 330 -25.19 29.03 7.91
N LEU A 331 -24.17 28.37 7.38
CA LEU A 331 -22.82 28.45 7.88
C LEU A 331 -21.84 28.49 6.71
N VAL A 332 -20.89 29.42 6.78
CA VAL A 332 -19.70 29.48 5.93
C VAL A 332 -18.49 29.07 6.76
N ARG A 333 -17.60 28.29 6.16
CA ARG A 333 -16.35 27.87 6.78
C ARG A 333 -15.20 27.99 5.80
N SER A 334 -14.02 28.35 6.32
CA SER A 334 -12.80 28.33 5.53
C SER A 334 -11.63 27.92 6.39
N SER A 335 -10.61 27.33 5.80
CA SER A 335 -9.36 27.01 6.48
C SER A 335 -8.16 27.17 5.58
N TYR A 336 -7.04 27.55 6.21
CA TYR A 336 -5.69 27.49 5.69
C TYR A 336 -4.81 26.77 6.70
N SER A 337 -4.00 25.82 6.26
CA SER A 337 -3.01 25.18 7.11
C SER A 337 -1.79 24.75 6.30
N THR A 338 -0.66 24.67 6.98
CA THR A 338 0.53 24.01 6.46
C THR A 338 0.76 22.69 7.17
N GLY A 339 1.59 21.85 6.59
CA GLY A 339 2.02 20.59 7.16
C GLY A 339 3.31 20.11 6.51
N PHE A 340 3.97 19.16 7.13
CA PHE A 340 5.18 18.57 6.60
C PHE A 340 5.21 17.06 6.87
N ARG A 341 6.10 16.35 6.18
CA ARG A 341 6.37 14.94 6.40
C ARG A 341 7.86 14.66 6.25
N VAL A 342 8.50 14.19 7.32
CA VAL A 342 9.90 13.74 7.24
C VAL A 342 10.00 12.40 6.48
N PRO A 343 11.15 12.13 5.85
CA PRO A 343 11.39 10.82 5.21
C PRO A 343 11.22 9.67 6.21
N SER A 344 10.71 8.54 5.73
CA SER A 344 10.66 7.33 6.55
C SER A 344 12.06 6.71 6.73
N PHE A 345 12.26 5.87 7.76
CA PHE A 345 13.50 5.13 7.95
C PHE A 345 13.90 4.34 6.70
N LYS A 346 12.94 3.70 6.01
CA LYS A 346 13.20 2.98 4.76
C LYS A 346 13.69 3.91 3.65
N GLN A 347 13.05 5.04 3.46
CA GLN A 347 13.47 6.00 2.42
C GLN A 347 14.90 6.52 2.64
N MET A 348 15.34 6.61 3.89
CA MET A 348 16.69 7.11 4.22
C MET A 348 17.74 6.01 4.27
N PHE A 349 17.43 4.85 4.83
CA PHE A 349 18.41 3.89 5.30
C PHE A 349 18.27 2.50 4.71
N ASP A 350 17.36 2.27 3.74
CA ASP A 350 17.37 1.02 2.99
C ASP A 350 18.77 0.79 2.41
N PRO A 351 19.36 -0.40 2.55
CA PRO A 351 20.65 -0.71 1.97
C PRO A 351 20.68 -0.43 0.47
N VAL A 352 21.77 0.20 0.03
CA VAL A 352 21.97 0.47 -1.40
C VAL A 352 22.26 -0.83 -2.11
N THR A 353 21.44 -1.18 -3.08
CA THR A 353 21.60 -2.35 -3.94
C THR A 353 21.83 -1.92 -5.38
N GLU A 354 22.59 -2.72 -6.13
CA GLU A 354 22.88 -2.49 -7.53
C GLU A 354 22.48 -3.73 -8.33
N SER A 355 21.67 -3.53 -9.37
CA SER A 355 21.18 -4.62 -10.22
C SER A 355 21.50 -4.34 -11.68
N PRO A 356 21.80 -5.36 -12.49
CA PRO A 356 21.98 -5.18 -13.93
C PRO A 356 20.71 -4.57 -14.57
N LEU A 357 20.89 -3.66 -15.51
CA LEU A 357 19.83 -3.09 -16.32
C LEU A 357 19.44 -4.09 -17.41
N ALA A 358 18.53 -4.99 -17.12
CA ALA A 358 18.12 -6.06 -18.02
C ALA A 358 17.08 -5.64 -19.08
N ALA A 359 16.54 -4.41 -19.00
CA ALA A 359 15.52 -3.94 -19.92
C ALA A 359 16.08 -3.79 -21.34
N THR A 360 15.28 -4.20 -22.34
CA THR A 360 15.60 -4.09 -23.77
C THR A 360 14.96 -2.87 -24.40
N GLY A 361 15.53 -2.36 -25.49
CA GLY A 361 14.95 -1.26 -26.26
C GLY A 361 15.11 0.13 -25.64
N LEU A 362 15.92 0.26 -24.57
CA LEU A 362 16.25 1.56 -23.99
C LEU A 362 17.29 2.28 -24.84
N ILE A 363 17.07 3.55 -25.10
CA ILE A 363 17.97 4.42 -25.86
C ILE A 363 18.68 5.36 -24.90
N ASP A 364 19.98 5.48 -25.02
CA ASP A 364 20.78 6.51 -24.33
C ASP A 364 20.55 7.88 -24.99
N PRO A 365 19.91 8.83 -24.28
CA PRO A 365 19.62 10.14 -24.90
C PRO A 365 20.85 10.98 -25.23
N GLY A 366 22.00 10.68 -24.61
CA GLY A 366 23.25 11.41 -24.87
C GLY A 366 23.99 10.94 -26.11
N THR A 367 23.84 9.67 -26.48
CA THR A 367 24.54 9.07 -27.64
C THR A 367 23.60 8.67 -28.78
N GLY A 368 22.27 8.60 -28.52
CA GLY A 368 21.28 8.08 -29.46
C GLY A 368 21.36 6.56 -29.69
N GLN A 369 22.25 5.87 -28.99
CA GLN A 369 22.45 4.42 -29.17
C GLN A 369 21.61 3.61 -28.19
N GLN A 370 21.30 2.37 -28.56
CA GLN A 370 20.61 1.46 -27.68
C GLN A 370 21.54 1.01 -26.54
N ILE A 371 21.05 1.08 -25.30
CA ILE A 371 21.72 0.51 -24.15
C ILE A 371 21.56 -1.01 -24.24
N ALA A 372 22.66 -1.72 -24.42
CA ALA A 372 22.63 -3.18 -24.47
C ALA A 372 22.25 -3.75 -23.07
N PRO A 373 21.42 -4.80 -23.00
CA PRO A 373 21.03 -5.40 -21.73
C PRO A 373 22.26 -5.83 -20.91
N ASN A 374 22.20 -5.58 -19.61
CA ASN A 374 23.26 -5.93 -18.64
C ASN A 374 24.62 -5.23 -18.82
N THR A 375 24.71 -4.19 -19.65
CA THR A 375 25.95 -3.38 -19.80
C THR A 375 25.97 -2.19 -18.83
N ALA A 376 24.84 -1.81 -18.28
CA ALA A 376 24.70 -0.80 -17.23
C ALA A 376 24.04 -1.42 -16.01
N THR A 377 24.16 -0.73 -14.86
CA THR A 377 23.53 -1.11 -13.61
C THR A 377 22.54 -0.05 -13.14
N VAL A 378 21.63 -0.44 -12.25
CA VAL A 378 20.67 0.45 -11.61
C VAL A 378 20.86 0.39 -10.10
N LEU A 379 21.06 1.54 -9.47
CA LEU A 379 21.12 1.71 -8.02
C LEU A 379 19.71 1.90 -7.45
N PHE A 380 19.40 1.11 -6.43
CA PHE A 380 18.20 1.23 -5.60
C PHE A 380 18.62 1.40 -4.13
N GLY A 381 17.68 1.79 -3.28
CA GLY A 381 17.89 1.86 -1.84
C GLY A 381 17.59 3.23 -1.25
N GLY A 382 17.99 3.42 -0.01
CA GLY A 382 17.79 4.65 0.74
C GLY A 382 18.72 5.77 0.31
N LYS A 383 18.35 6.99 0.68
CA LYS A 383 19.17 8.20 0.47
C LYS A 383 19.08 9.10 1.70
N SER A 384 20.18 9.21 2.43
CA SER A 384 20.22 9.85 3.75
C SER A 384 20.12 11.39 3.74
N ASP A 385 20.28 12.02 2.56
CA ASP A 385 20.20 13.47 2.36
C ASP A 385 18.78 13.97 2.01
N LEU A 386 17.79 13.09 2.06
CA LEU A 386 16.38 13.47 1.83
C LEU A 386 15.91 14.51 2.85
N GLN A 387 15.17 15.48 2.34
CA GLN A 387 14.56 16.56 3.11
C GLN A 387 13.07 16.29 3.37
N PRO A 388 12.43 16.92 4.35
CA PRO A 388 10.99 16.83 4.54
C PRO A 388 10.21 17.32 3.32
N GLU A 389 9.05 16.70 3.09
CA GLU A 389 8.01 17.21 2.19
C GLU A 389 7.21 18.27 2.93
N GLU A 390 6.75 19.29 2.23
CA GLU A 390 5.86 20.32 2.77
C GLU A 390 4.52 20.32 2.05
N ALA A 391 3.47 20.70 2.77
CA ALA A 391 2.14 20.84 2.24
C ALA A 391 1.48 22.16 2.63
N LYS A 392 0.68 22.73 1.72
CA LYS A 392 -0.27 23.82 1.96
C LYS A 392 -1.67 23.32 1.61
N MET A 393 -2.60 23.56 2.50
CA MET A 393 -3.96 23.10 2.38
C MET A 393 -4.92 24.27 2.53
N TYR A 394 -5.88 24.37 1.62
CA TYR A 394 -6.93 25.39 1.61
C TYR A 394 -8.28 24.70 1.54
N SER A 395 -9.25 25.24 2.24
CA SER A 395 -10.65 24.85 2.06
C SER A 395 -11.60 26.01 2.27
N ALA A 396 -12.72 26.00 1.54
CA ALA A 396 -13.82 26.93 1.74
C ALA A 396 -15.14 26.20 1.47
N GLY A 397 -16.12 26.37 2.34
CA GLY A 397 -17.36 25.63 2.21
C GLY A 397 -18.56 26.35 2.80
N ILE A 398 -19.73 25.89 2.37
CA ILE A 398 -21.03 26.36 2.81
C ILE A 398 -21.83 25.17 3.32
N VAL A 399 -22.50 25.35 4.45
CA VAL A 399 -23.49 24.40 4.98
C VAL A 399 -24.83 25.07 5.08
N VAL A 400 -25.83 24.39 4.58
CA VAL A 400 -27.25 24.87 4.64
C VAL A 400 -28.08 23.83 5.37
N GLN A 401 -28.85 24.29 6.34
CA GLN A 401 -29.86 23.53 7.09
C GLN A 401 -31.26 24.02 6.71
N ALA A 402 -31.93 23.28 5.85
CA ALA A 402 -33.31 23.62 5.45
C ALA A 402 -34.31 22.95 6.40
N GLY A 403 -34.71 23.68 7.41
CA GLY A 403 -35.56 23.19 8.50
C GLY A 403 -34.85 22.07 9.31
N ARG A 404 -35.65 21.18 9.90
CA ARG A 404 -35.15 20.07 10.75
C ARG A 404 -34.83 18.82 9.95
N HIS A 405 -35.12 18.80 8.67
CA HIS A 405 -35.23 17.58 7.89
C HIS A 405 -34.19 17.47 6.76
N LEU A 406 -33.64 18.59 6.33
CA LEU A 406 -32.68 18.60 5.20
C LEU A 406 -31.45 19.44 5.53
N SER A 407 -30.28 18.89 5.30
CA SER A 407 -29.01 19.60 5.37
C SER A 407 -28.13 19.24 4.20
N GLY A 408 -27.36 20.22 3.74
CA GLY A 408 -26.39 20.03 2.67
C GLY A 408 -25.14 20.86 2.88
N ASN A 409 -24.03 20.40 2.31
CA ASN A 409 -22.78 21.14 2.28
C ASN A 409 -22.11 21.05 0.93
N VAL A 410 -21.38 22.09 0.60
CA VAL A 410 -20.43 22.13 -0.54
C VAL A 410 -19.13 22.68 0.01
N ASP A 411 -18.05 21.92 -0.19
CA ASP A 411 -16.72 22.32 0.26
C ASP A 411 -15.72 22.20 -0.90
N TRP A 412 -15.11 23.30 -1.28
CA TRP A 412 -13.95 23.32 -2.14
C TRP A 412 -12.69 23.11 -1.30
N TRP A 413 -11.71 22.38 -1.83
CA TRP A 413 -10.44 22.15 -1.20
C TRP A 413 -9.29 22.07 -2.22
N GLU A 414 -8.10 22.45 -1.77
CA GLU A 414 -6.84 22.34 -2.52
C GLU A 414 -5.72 21.90 -1.60
N VAL A 415 -4.88 20.97 -2.09
CA VAL A 415 -3.67 20.48 -1.42
C VAL A 415 -2.51 20.58 -2.36
N ASP A 416 -1.58 21.45 -2.03
CA ASP A 416 -0.29 21.60 -2.70
C ASP A 416 0.81 20.96 -1.87
N ARG A 417 1.63 20.11 -2.48
CA ARG A 417 2.81 19.51 -1.84
C ARG A 417 4.05 19.86 -2.62
N THR A 418 5.16 20.13 -1.90
CA THR A 418 6.47 20.44 -2.45
C THR A 418 7.52 19.48 -1.88
N GLY A 419 8.60 19.25 -2.63
CA GLY A 419 9.66 18.34 -2.20
C GLY A 419 9.21 16.90 -2.02
N THR A 420 8.20 16.43 -2.78
CA THR A 420 7.64 15.08 -2.64
C THR A 420 8.73 14.02 -2.82
N ILE A 421 8.81 13.08 -1.85
CA ILE A 421 9.83 12.02 -1.86
C ILE A 421 9.35 10.89 -2.79
N GLN A 422 10.06 10.70 -3.90
CA GLN A 422 9.73 9.73 -4.94
C GLN A 422 10.98 8.97 -5.39
N SER A 423 10.78 7.81 -6.01
CA SER A 423 11.80 7.11 -6.80
C SER A 423 11.30 7.00 -8.23
N PHE A 424 12.19 7.18 -9.19
CA PHE A 424 11.84 7.11 -10.60
C PHE A 424 12.49 5.87 -11.23
N GLY A 425 11.70 5.08 -11.96
CA GLY A 425 12.23 3.98 -12.76
C GLY A 425 13.10 4.50 -13.92
N THR A 426 14.03 3.67 -14.38
CA THR A 426 15.00 4.01 -15.45
C THR A 426 14.34 4.59 -16.69
N THR A 427 13.17 4.08 -17.11
CA THR A 427 12.44 4.60 -18.27
C THR A 427 12.04 6.07 -18.11
N VAL A 428 11.58 6.46 -16.88
CA VAL A 428 11.19 7.85 -16.59
C VAL A 428 12.43 8.75 -16.57
N LEU A 429 13.54 8.28 -15.98
CA LEU A 429 14.80 9.00 -15.91
C LEU A 429 15.37 9.25 -17.31
N LEU A 430 15.41 8.23 -18.17
CA LEU A 430 15.88 8.35 -19.56
C LEU A 430 14.98 9.28 -20.40
N ALA A 431 13.66 9.14 -20.27
CA ALA A 431 12.70 10.00 -20.99
C ALA A 431 12.81 11.49 -20.59
N ASN A 432 13.35 11.77 -19.41
CA ASN A 432 13.55 13.12 -18.87
C ASN A 432 15.04 13.39 -18.60
N TYR A 433 15.93 12.85 -19.40
CA TYR A 433 17.38 12.89 -19.20
C TYR A 433 17.91 14.29 -18.91
N GLY A 434 17.43 15.32 -19.61
CA GLY A 434 17.84 16.70 -19.38
C GLY A 434 17.59 17.22 -17.96
N LEU A 435 16.59 16.68 -17.26
CA LEU A 435 16.26 17.02 -15.86
C LEU A 435 17.05 16.20 -14.83
N PHE A 436 17.57 15.03 -15.21
CA PHE A 436 18.14 14.02 -14.33
C PHE A 436 19.57 13.62 -14.72
N GLN A 437 20.33 14.49 -15.36
CA GLN A 437 21.70 14.18 -15.83
C GLN A 437 22.60 13.68 -14.69
N ASP A 438 22.44 14.23 -13.50
CA ASP A 438 23.16 13.84 -12.27
C ASP A 438 22.89 12.40 -11.82
N ARG A 439 21.86 11.76 -12.35
CA ARG A 439 21.48 10.37 -12.05
C ARG A 439 22.16 9.33 -12.94
N PHE A 440 22.94 9.78 -13.92
CA PHE A 440 23.60 8.89 -14.88
C PHE A 440 25.11 8.97 -14.73
N THR A 441 25.75 7.85 -14.43
CA THR A 441 27.21 7.72 -14.50
C THR A 441 27.57 7.16 -15.89
N ARG A 442 28.55 7.80 -16.54
CA ARG A 442 29.06 7.35 -17.84
C ARG A 442 30.47 6.76 -17.67
N ASN A 443 30.79 5.76 -18.50
CA ASN A 443 32.14 5.21 -18.57
C ASN A 443 33.06 6.08 -19.46
N ALA A 444 34.33 5.71 -19.60
CA ALA A 444 35.31 6.44 -20.40
C ALA A 444 34.95 6.55 -21.88
N ALA A 445 34.13 5.62 -22.40
CA ALA A 445 33.61 5.66 -23.78
C ALA A 445 32.34 6.54 -23.94
N GLY A 446 31.91 7.21 -22.87
CA GLY A 446 30.73 8.06 -22.88
C GLY A 446 29.38 7.33 -22.77
N ALA A 447 29.36 6.00 -22.70
CA ALA A 447 28.13 5.23 -22.53
C ALA A 447 27.65 5.21 -21.08
N ILE A 448 26.33 5.14 -20.86
CA ILE A 448 25.75 5.01 -19.51
C ILE A 448 26.22 3.68 -18.91
N SER A 449 26.91 3.75 -17.76
CA SER A 449 27.35 2.60 -16.97
C SER A 449 26.50 2.35 -15.74
N ARG A 450 25.84 3.40 -15.19
CA ARG A 450 24.97 3.30 -14.01
C ARG A 450 23.85 4.32 -14.04
N VAL A 451 22.68 3.93 -13.52
CA VAL A 451 21.51 4.77 -13.32
C VAL A 451 21.14 4.80 -11.84
N ASP A 452 21.09 5.97 -11.21
CA ASP A 452 20.66 6.13 -9.81
C ASP A 452 19.14 6.31 -9.71
N SER A 453 18.44 5.23 -9.39
CA SER A 453 16.98 5.19 -9.16
C SER A 453 16.59 5.32 -7.67
N ARG A 454 17.51 5.68 -6.78
CA ARG A 454 17.20 5.89 -5.36
C ARG A 454 16.25 7.07 -5.16
N TRP A 455 15.69 7.14 -3.96
CA TRP A 455 14.76 8.20 -3.55
C TRP A 455 15.31 9.61 -3.78
N VAL A 456 14.43 10.55 -4.06
CA VAL A 456 14.75 11.96 -4.27
C VAL A 456 13.60 12.83 -3.81
N ASN A 457 13.90 14.01 -3.27
CA ASN A 457 12.92 15.07 -3.14
C ASN A 457 12.61 15.60 -4.54
N ALA A 458 11.47 15.18 -5.08
CA ALA A 458 11.05 15.49 -6.44
C ALA A 458 10.40 16.90 -6.53
N GLY A 459 9.49 17.07 -7.45
CA GLY A 459 8.89 18.38 -7.68
C GLY A 459 7.70 18.70 -6.78
N LYS A 460 6.57 18.98 -7.41
CA LYS A 460 5.35 19.43 -6.74
C LYS A 460 4.17 18.58 -7.17
N THR A 461 3.18 18.45 -6.30
CA THR A 461 1.85 17.96 -6.66
C THR A 461 0.80 18.97 -6.24
N SER A 462 -0.21 19.20 -7.09
CA SER A 462 -1.39 20.00 -6.74
C SER A 462 -2.63 19.17 -7.02
N THR A 463 -3.51 19.11 -6.05
CA THR A 463 -4.79 18.38 -6.17
C THR A 463 -5.88 19.26 -5.58
N GLN A 464 -6.95 19.47 -6.34
CA GLN A 464 -8.09 20.27 -5.92
C GLN A 464 -9.40 19.58 -6.29
N GLY A 465 -10.44 19.83 -5.48
CA GLY A 465 -11.73 19.23 -5.68
C GLY A 465 -12.85 19.94 -4.96
N VAL A 466 -14.05 19.43 -5.16
CA VAL A 466 -15.25 19.84 -4.46
C VAL A 466 -15.91 18.60 -3.87
N ASP A 467 -16.22 18.68 -2.58
CA ASP A 467 -17.02 17.69 -1.89
C ASP A 467 -18.43 18.24 -1.67
N PHE A 468 -19.43 17.42 -1.97
CA PHE A 468 -20.84 17.73 -1.76
C PHE A 468 -21.46 16.67 -0.86
N GLY A 469 -22.17 17.12 0.18
CA GLY A 469 -22.92 16.25 1.07
C GLY A 469 -24.39 16.66 1.15
N LEU A 470 -25.30 15.70 1.15
CA LEU A 470 -26.73 15.93 1.36
C LEU A 470 -27.27 14.88 2.32
N ARG A 471 -28.03 15.32 3.32
CA ARG A 471 -28.72 14.45 4.27
C ARG A 471 -30.16 14.91 4.40
N GLY A 472 -31.08 13.95 4.33
CA GLY A 472 -32.48 14.22 4.49
C GLY A 472 -33.17 13.16 5.33
N ASN A 473 -34.24 13.56 6.05
CA ASN A 473 -35.14 12.63 6.71
C ASN A 473 -36.58 13.15 6.64
N ALA A 474 -37.51 12.23 6.59
CA ALA A 474 -38.94 12.54 6.57
C ALA A 474 -39.72 11.42 7.27
N ASP A 475 -40.83 11.78 7.91
CA ASP A 475 -41.80 10.78 8.38
C ASP A 475 -42.68 10.38 7.19
N VAL A 476 -42.71 9.10 6.85
CA VAL A 476 -43.47 8.55 5.72
C VAL A 476 -44.35 7.42 6.23
N GLY A 477 -45.62 7.60 6.21
CA GLY A 477 -46.56 6.64 6.79
C GLY A 477 -46.29 6.39 8.27
N ARG A 478 -46.05 5.13 8.65
CA ARG A 478 -45.73 4.73 10.04
C ARG A 478 -44.20 4.66 10.30
N GLY A 479 -43.39 5.07 9.36
CA GLY A 479 -41.95 4.93 9.45
C GLY A 479 -41.19 6.20 9.17
N LYS A 480 -39.88 6.14 9.34
CA LYS A 480 -38.94 7.24 9.08
C LYS A 480 -38.06 6.90 7.88
N LEU A 481 -38.13 7.74 6.87
CA LEU A 481 -37.21 7.72 5.73
C LEU A 481 -35.98 8.56 6.05
N THR A 482 -34.79 8.06 5.73
CA THR A 482 -33.54 8.81 5.81
C THR A 482 -32.77 8.58 4.53
N ALA A 483 -32.27 9.64 3.92
CA ALA A 483 -31.45 9.55 2.70
C ALA A 483 -30.15 10.33 2.86
N GLY A 484 -29.11 9.88 2.21
CA GLY A 484 -27.82 10.56 2.18
C GLY A 484 -27.11 10.40 0.84
N PHE A 485 -26.37 11.42 0.47
CA PHE A 485 -25.54 11.48 -0.72
C PHE A 485 -24.24 12.21 -0.40
N ASP A 486 -23.09 11.58 -0.70
CA ASP A 486 -21.75 12.16 -0.56
C ASP A 486 -21.04 12.02 -1.90
N LEU A 487 -20.59 13.14 -2.44
CA LEU A 487 -19.88 13.23 -3.70
C LEU A 487 -18.50 13.87 -3.47
N SER A 488 -17.47 13.31 -4.09
CA SER A 488 -16.17 13.96 -4.29
C SER A 488 -15.92 14.12 -5.78
N TYR A 489 -15.68 15.36 -6.20
CA TYR A 489 -15.44 15.72 -7.60
C TYR A 489 -14.09 16.42 -7.74
N LEU A 490 -13.14 15.80 -8.48
CA LEU A 490 -11.84 16.37 -8.73
C LEU A 490 -11.90 17.45 -9.81
N LEU A 491 -11.41 18.64 -9.49
CA LEU A 491 -11.26 19.78 -10.39
C LEU A 491 -9.88 19.81 -11.06
N GLY A 492 -8.83 19.46 -10.31
CA GLY A 492 -7.45 19.46 -10.76
C GLY A 492 -6.63 18.35 -10.08
N LYS A 493 -5.72 17.73 -10.83
CA LYS A 493 -4.64 16.88 -10.33
C LYS A 493 -3.50 16.95 -11.31
N LYS A 494 -2.35 17.46 -10.87
CA LYS A 494 -1.16 17.65 -11.70
C LYS A 494 0.09 17.52 -10.85
N SER A 495 1.20 17.15 -11.48
CA SER A 495 2.50 17.00 -10.81
C SER A 495 3.62 17.63 -11.62
N LYS A 496 4.75 17.88 -10.96
CA LYS A 496 6.03 18.20 -11.58
C LYS A 496 7.03 17.13 -11.16
N LEU A 497 7.85 16.66 -12.08
CA LEU A 497 8.92 15.71 -11.77
C LEU A 497 10.01 16.33 -10.89
N LEU A 498 10.39 17.58 -11.17
CA LEU A 498 11.27 18.42 -10.35
C LEU A 498 10.67 19.80 -10.22
N ALA A 499 11.13 20.59 -9.25
CA ALA A 499 10.66 21.96 -9.05
C ALA A 499 10.80 22.85 -10.33
N SER A 500 11.87 22.64 -11.09
CA SER A 500 12.15 23.31 -12.38
C SER A 500 11.36 22.77 -13.56
N ALA A 501 10.79 21.56 -13.45
CA ALA A 501 10.06 20.92 -14.55
C ALA A 501 8.71 21.62 -14.83
N PRO A 502 8.16 21.54 -16.04
CA PRO A 502 6.80 21.98 -16.32
C PRO A 502 5.80 21.11 -15.56
N TRP A 503 4.58 21.64 -15.37
CA TRP A 503 3.48 20.83 -14.88
C TRP A 503 3.13 19.69 -15.86
N SER A 504 2.82 18.52 -15.33
CA SER A 504 2.24 17.44 -16.11
C SER A 504 0.91 17.88 -16.75
N GLN A 505 0.48 17.15 -17.77
CA GLN A 505 -0.92 17.18 -18.17
C GLN A 505 -1.81 16.75 -16.99
N SER A 506 -3.11 17.08 -17.06
CA SER A 506 -4.06 16.65 -16.04
C SER A 506 -4.05 15.13 -15.86
N GLU A 507 -3.87 14.68 -14.61
CA GLU A 507 -3.89 13.27 -14.24
C GLU A 507 -5.31 12.79 -13.85
N ILE A 508 -6.33 13.67 -13.99
CA ILE A 508 -7.71 13.33 -13.67
C ILE A 508 -8.23 12.30 -14.67
N GLY A 509 -8.77 11.20 -14.12
CA GLY A 509 -9.37 10.16 -14.95
C GLY A 509 -8.40 9.47 -15.90
N ARG A 510 -7.12 9.38 -15.53
CA ARG A 510 -6.07 8.65 -16.26
C ARG A 510 -5.42 7.61 -15.39
N PHE A 511 -5.11 6.48 -16.00
CA PHE A 511 -4.35 5.41 -15.32
C PHE A 511 -2.95 5.90 -14.96
N THR A 512 -2.50 5.58 -13.74
CA THR A 512 -1.13 5.78 -13.26
C THR A 512 -0.64 4.51 -12.57
N ARG A 513 0.63 4.12 -12.75
CA ARG A 513 1.17 2.91 -12.11
C ARG A 513 1.48 3.11 -10.62
N SER A 514 2.02 4.25 -10.26
CA SER A 514 2.64 4.50 -8.96
C SER A 514 1.79 5.33 -7.99
N THR A 515 0.74 5.96 -8.48
CA THR A 515 -0.13 6.83 -7.68
C THR A 515 -1.59 6.40 -7.81
N GLU A 516 -2.46 6.92 -6.96
CA GLU A 516 -3.89 6.70 -7.10
C GLU A 516 -4.43 7.26 -8.41
N ILE A 517 -5.33 6.52 -9.05
CA ILE A 517 -6.08 7.00 -10.22
C ILE A 517 -6.99 8.13 -9.76
N GLY A 518 -6.83 9.30 -10.34
CA GLY A 518 -7.65 10.48 -10.05
C GLY A 518 -9.06 10.34 -10.63
N ILE A 519 -9.88 9.46 -10.08
CA ILE A 519 -11.28 9.32 -10.54
C ILE A 519 -12.00 10.63 -10.34
N LYS A 520 -12.50 11.21 -11.45
CA LYS A 520 -13.09 12.55 -11.46
C LYS A 520 -14.34 12.66 -10.61
N TRP A 521 -15.20 11.65 -10.64
CA TRP A 521 -16.47 11.59 -9.91
C TRP A 521 -16.54 10.32 -9.07
N LYS A 522 -16.66 10.45 -7.77
CA LYS A 522 -16.93 9.36 -6.82
C LYS A 522 -18.08 9.75 -5.93
N HIS A 523 -19.07 8.88 -5.76
CA HIS A 523 -20.11 9.13 -4.77
C HIS A 523 -20.55 7.86 -4.04
N THR A 524 -21.11 8.09 -2.85
CA THR A 524 -21.89 7.11 -2.12
C THR A 524 -23.27 7.71 -1.83
N ALA A 525 -24.30 6.89 -1.98
CA ALA A 525 -25.67 7.28 -1.65
C ALA A 525 -26.34 6.18 -0.85
N PHE A 526 -27.30 6.53 -0.01
CA PHE A 526 -28.16 5.57 0.64
C PHE A 526 -29.56 6.11 0.84
N VAL A 527 -30.51 5.19 0.87
CA VAL A 527 -31.88 5.43 1.32
C VAL A 527 -32.22 4.34 2.34
N SER A 528 -32.67 4.75 3.51
CA SER A 528 -33.02 3.88 4.63
C SER A 528 -34.44 4.16 5.09
N TYR A 529 -35.26 3.13 5.26
CA TYR A 529 -36.58 3.23 5.80
C TYR A 529 -36.73 2.40 7.08
N ARG A 530 -37.11 3.04 8.17
CA ARG A 530 -37.33 2.39 9.47
C ARG A 530 -38.81 2.40 9.81
N ILE A 531 -39.35 1.25 10.12
CA ILE A 531 -40.71 1.04 10.62
C ILE A 531 -40.68 0.06 11.78
N GLY A 532 -41.13 0.50 12.96
CA GLY A 532 -41.08 -0.29 14.20
C GLY A 532 -39.62 -0.75 14.46
N SER A 533 -39.45 -2.07 14.62
CA SER A 533 -38.17 -2.69 14.87
C SER A 533 -37.35 -2.99 13.60
N TRP A 534 -37.87 -2.73 12.44
CA TRP A 534 -37.21 -3.03 11.15
C TRP A 534 -36.57 -1.80 10.54
N THR A 535 -35.42 -1.98 9.93
CA THR A 535 -34.78 -0.96 9.11
C THR A 535 -34.28 -1.62 7.83
N ALA A 536 -34.77 -1.17 6.69
CA ALA A 536 -34.26 -1.56 5.37
C ALA A 536 -33.44 -0.42 4.79
N GLN A 537 -32.30 -0.71 4.17
CA GLN A 537 -31.45 0.28 3.52
C GLN A 537 -30.92 -0.22 2.19
N VAL A 538 -31.04 0.61 1.17
CA VAL A 538 -30.34 0.47 -0.11
C VAL A 538 -29.18 1.47 -0.11
N ASN A 539 -28.02 1.03 -0.53
CA ASN A 539 -26.85 1.88 -0.73
C ASN A 539 -26.31 1.75 -2.16
N ASN A 540 -25.71 2.81 -2.64
CA ASN A 540 -25.06 2.91 -3.92
C ASN A 540 -23.61 3.38 -3.76
N LEU A 541 -22.68 2.77 -4.48
CA LEU A 541 -21.29 3.18 -4.62
C LEU A 541 -21.00 3.38 -6.10
N TYR A 542 -20.57 4.56 -6.47
CA TYR A 542 -20.22 4.91 -7.85
C TYR A 542 -18.80 5.44 -7.96
N ARG A 543 -18.08 4.96 -8.96
CA ARG A 543 -16.77 5.45 -9.38
C ARG A 543 -16.79 5.70 -10.88
N GLY A 544 -16.50 6.91 -11.30
CA GLY A 544 -16.48 7.30 -12.72
C GLY A 544 -15.45 6.54 -13.53
N GLY A 545 -15.67 6.43 -14.81
CA GLY A 545 -14.72 5.82 -15.74
C GLY A 545 -13.45 6.67 -15.90
N TYR A 546 -12.41 6.05 -16.46
CA TYR A 546 -11.10 6.66 -16.66
C TYR A 546 -10.44 6.17 -17.96
N ILE A 547 -9.41 6.87 -18.43
CA ILE A 547 -8.57 6.44 -19.55
C ILE A 547 -7.58 5.39 -19.04
N ASP A 548 -7.56 4.24 -19.69
CA ASP A 548 -6.79 3.06 -19.26
C ASP A 548 -5.28 3.18 -19.58
N ALA A 549 -4.52 2.21 -19.06
CA ALA A 549 -3.14 2.01 -19.48
C ALA A 549 -3.10 1.59 -20.96
N VAL A 550 -2.20 2.19 -21.71
CA VAL A 550 -1.95 1.79 -23.09
C VAL A 550 -0.81 0.78 -23.12
N LEU A 551 -1.06 -0.41 -23.66
CA LEU A 551 -0.01 -1.42 -23.85
C LEU A 551 1.04 -0.90 -24.86
N PRO A 552 2.34 -1.17 -24.67
CA PRO A 552 3.40 -0.64 -25.52
C PRO A 552 3.18 -0.92 -27.02
N GLY A 553 2.76 -2.12 -27.38
CA GLY A 553 2.48 -2.48 -28.77
C GLY A 553 1.30 -1.72 -29.39
N VAL A 554 0.33 -1.32 -28.57
CA VAL A 554 -0.79 -0.46 -28.99
C VAL A 554 -0.35 1.00 -29.11
N ALA A 555 0.46 1.47 -28.16
CA ALA A 555 0.96 2.84 -28.14
C ALA A 555 1.84 3.17 -29.36
N ASN A 556 2.66 2.23 -29.82
CA ASN A 556 3.52 2.39 -30.98
C ASN A 556 2.88 1.94 -32.31
N GLY A 557 1.62 1.49 -32.28
CA GLY A 557 0.86 1.08 -33.44
C GLY A 557 1.23 -0.28 -34.04
N THR A 558 2.12 -1.06 -33.40
CA THR A 558 2.49 -2.41 -33.88
C THR A 558 1.38 -3.44 -33.66
N VAL A 559 0.50 -3.20 -32.70
CA VAL A 559 -0.68 -4.02 -32.41
C VAL A 559 -1.93 -3.15 -32.49
N LYS A 560 -2.89 -3.56 -33.31
CA LYS A 560 -4.21 -2.89 -33.43
C LYS A 560 -5.31 -3.90 -33.08
N PRO A 561 -5.57 -4.14 -31.78
CA PRO A 561 -6.62 -5.08 -31.39
C PRO A 561 -7.99 -4.55 -31.80
N ALA A 562 -8.81 -5.40 -32.42
CA ALA A 562 -10.13 -5.04 -32.96
C ALA A 562 -11.08 -4.45 -31.90
N ASN A 563 -10.92 -4.83 -30.64
CA ASN A 563 -11.77 -4.44 -29.52
C ASN A 563 -11.09 -3.52 -28.51
N TRP A 564 -10.02 -2.81 -28.91
CA TRP A 564 -9.35 -1.89 -28.01
C TRP A 564 -10.29 -0.76 -27.59
N GLN A 565 -10.49 -0.61 -26.27
CA GLN A 565 -11.21 0.49 -25.66
C GLN A 565 -10.25 1.29 -24.80
N GLU A 566 -10.01 2.54 -25.18
CA GLU A 566 -9.17 3.47 -24.44
C GLU A 566 -9.75 3.78 -23.05
N ARG A 567 -11.06 3.61 -22.87
CA ARG A 567 -11.79 4.05 -21.69
C ARG A 567 -12.36 2.88 -20.90
N VAL A 568 -11.98 2.81 -19.62
CA VAL A 568 -12.62 1.94 -18.64
C VAL A 568 -13.96 2.55 -18.25
N LYS A 569 -15.03 1.75 -18.27
CA LYS A 569 -16.38 2.17 -17.88
C LYS A 569 -16.46 2.52 -16.39
N ALA A 570 -17.48 3.27 -16.02
CA ALA A 570 -17.79 3.54 -14.63
C ALA A 570 -18.15 2.24 -13.88
N TYR A 571 -17.79 2.18 -12.61
CA TYR A 571 -18.10 1.08 -11.71
C TYR A 571 -19.19 1.50 -10.73
N ASN A 572 -20.35 0.83 -10.78
CA ASN A 572 -21.55 1.19 -10.04
C ASN A 572 -22.10 -0.03 -9.30
N LEU A 573 -22.14 0.05 -7.98
CA LEU A 573 -22.58 -1.04 -7.11
C LEU A 573 -23.77 -0.63 -6.27
N TYR A 574 -24.71 -1.54 -6.10
CA TYR A 574 -25.81 -1.43 -5.16
C TYR A 574 -25.69 -2.49 -4.07
N GLY A 575 -26.07 -2.13 -2.86
CA GLY A 575 -26.19 -3.04 -1.74
C GLY A 575 -27.56 -2.90 -1.06
N LEU A 576 -27.99 -3.94 -0.41
CA LEU A 576 -29.22 -3.98 0.38
C LEU A 576 -28.90 -4.49 1.77
N SER A 577 -29.47 -3.89 2.80
CA SER A 577 -29.40 -4.43 4.16
C SER A 577 -30.75 -4.33 4.87
N LEU A 578 -31.00 -5.31 5.74
CA LEU A 578 -32.18 -5.38 6.58
C LEU A 578 -31.74 -5.62 8.02
N ALA A 579 -32.10 -4.70 8.92
CA ALA A 579 -31.78 -4.80 10.34
C ALA A 579 -33.07 -4.97 11.16
N TYR A 580 -33.04 -5.91 12.13
CA TYR A 580 -34.11 -6.16 13.09
C TYR A 580 -33.61 -5.87 14.52
N ARG A 581 -34.38 -5.05 15.25
CA ARG A 581 -34.10 -4.58 16.62
C ARG A 581 -35.25 -4.90 17.60
N GLY A 582 -36.08 -5.89 17.30
CA GLY A 582 -37.19 -6.32 18.13
C GLY A 582 -36.82 -7.23 19.31
N LEU A 583 -35.61 -7.71 19.36
CA LEU A 583 -35.10 -8.54 20.45
C LEU A 583 -34.41 -7.66 21.50
N SER A 584 -34.56 -8.02 22.79
CA SER A 584 -33.89 -7.32 23.89
C SER A 584 -32.35 -7.39 23.70
N ASN A 585 -31.69 -6.25 23.78
CA ASN A 585 -30.24 -6.09 23.67
C ASN A 585 -29.60 -6.65 22.38
N THR A 586 -30.41 -7.07 21.39
CA THR A 586 -29.90 -7.74 20.19
C THR A 586 -30.32 -7.00 18.93
N THR A 587 -29.38 -6.79 18.03
CA THR A 587 -29.65 -6.35 16.65
C THR A 587 -29.14 -7.41 15.68
N ILE A 588 -29.99 -7.85 14.77
CA ILE A 588 -29.62 -8.76 13.69
C ILE A 588 -29.65 -7.97 12.38
N THR A 589 -28.55 -7.99 11.64
CA THR A 589 -28.47 -7.34 10.32
C THR A 589 -28.06 -8.33 9.25
N ALA A 590 -28.91 -8.50 8.24
CA ALA A 590 -28.59 -9.23 7.01
C ALA A 590 -28.26 -8.23 5.90
N GLY A 591 -27.29 -8.53 5.07
CA GLY A 591 -26.88 -7.65 3.97
C GLY A 591 -26.50 -8.40 2.71
N ILE A 592 -26.73 -7.75 1.57
CA ILE A 592 -26.29 -8.18 0.24
C ILE A 592 -25.41 -7.06 -0.32
N ARG A 593 -24.15 -7.34 -0.53
CA ARG A 593 -23.23 -6.46 -1.24
C ARG A 593 -23.21 -6.82 -2.71
N ASN A 594 -23.10 -5.82 -3.59
CA ASN A 594 -23.19 -6.01 -5.03
C ASN A 594 -24.47 -6.77 -5.44
N LEU A 595 -25.63 -6.17 -5.14
CA LEU A 595 -26.97 -6.75 -5.30
C LEU A 595 -27.21 -7.31 -6.72
N PHE A 596 -26.71 -6.63 -7.74
CA PHE A 596 -26.90 -6.99 -9.14
C PHE A 596 -25.78 -7.86 -9.73
N ASN A 597 -24.83 -8.28 -8.87
CA ASN A 597 -23.65 -9.06 -9.30
C ASN A 597 -22.87 -8.41 -10.44
N THR A 598 -22.69 -7.08 -10.35
CA THR A 598 -21.97 -6.30 -11.35
C THR A 598 -20.50 -6.70 -11.36
N ASP A 599 -19.98 -7.06 -12.53
CA ASP A 599 -18.58 -7.37 -12.72
C ASP A 599 -17.72 -6.09 -12.73
N PRO A 600 -16.43 -6.18 -12.35
CA PRO A 600 -15.48 -5.11 -12.57
C PRO A 600 -15.43 -4.69 -14.05
N PRO A 601 -15.36 -3.39 -14.37
CA PRO A 601 -15.16 -2.98 -15.75
C PRO A 601 -13.79 -3.44 -16.24
N PHE A 602 -13.73 -3.90 -17.49
CA PHE A 602 -12.50 -4.34 -18.11
C PHE A 602 -11.45 -3.21 -18.11
N SER A 603 -10.22 -3.54 -17.68
CA SER A 603 -9.03 -2.70 -17.76
C SER A 603 -7.87 -3.52 -18.32
N ALA A 604 -7.11 -2.93 -19.23
CA ALA A 604 -5.93 -3.56 -19.82
C ALA A 604 -4.70 -3.54 -18.92
N VAL A 605 -4.87 -3.30 -17.62
CA VAL A 605 -3.77 -3.35 -16.65
C VAL A 605 -3.16 -4.74 -16.65
N TYR A 606 -1.91 -4.82 -17.09
CA TYR A 606 -1.12 -6.04 -17.10
C TYR A 606 0.00 -5.92 -16.07
N ASP A 607 -0.06 -6.75 -15.04
CA ASP A 607 1.03 -6.91 -14.10
C ASP A 607 1.78 -8.21 -14.43
N THR A 608 3.01 -8.05 -14.92
CA THR A 608 3.88 -9.17 -15.25
C THR A 608 4.28 -10.00 -14.02
N ASN A 609 4.25 -9.43 -12.82
CA ASN A 609 4.64 -10.12 -11.58
C ASN A 609 3.52 -11.01 -11.04
N THR A 610 2.28 -10.63 -11.20
CA THR A 610 1.13 -11.48 -10.81
C THR A 610 0.79 -12.50 -11.89
N GLY A 611 1.23 -12.28 -13.11
CA GLY A 611 1.09 -13.23 -14.25
C GLY A 611 -0.35 -13.57 -14.65
N ALA A 612 -1.30 -13.17 -13.87
CA ALA A 612 -2.69 -13.60 -13.99
C ALA A 612 -3.55 -12.62 -14.75
N GLY A 613 -2.99 -11.64 -15.46
CA GLY A 613 -3.75 -10.68 -16.22
C GLY A 613 -5.09 -10.36 -15.55
N SER A 614 -5.08 -9.57 -14.47
CA SER A 614 -6.35 -9.10 -13.94
C SER A 614 -6.98 -8.24 -15.03
N SER A 615 -8.14 -8.62 -15.50
CA SER A 615 -8.90 -7.83 -16.47
C SER A 615 -9.61 -6.64 -15.81
N TRP A 616 -9.14 -6.20 -14.65
CA TRP A 616 -9.67 -5.07 -13.88
C TRP A 616 -8.56 -4.37 -13.09
N GLU A 617 -8.81 -3.12 -12.69
CA GLU A 617 -7.94 -2.34 -11.81
C GLU A 617 -8.42 -2.48 -10.34
N PRO A 618 -7.67 -3.16 -9.46
CA PRO A 618 -8.09 -3.42 -8.08
C PRO A 618 -8.24 -2.16 -7.20
N ARG A 619 -7.58 -1.05 -7.54
CA ARG A 619 -7.76 0.25 -6.86
C ARG A 619 -9.14 0.85 -7.11
N VAL A 620 -9.82 0.44 -8.18
CA VAL A 620 -11.12 0.98 -8.60
C VAL A 620 -12.24 -0.02 -8.40
N ALA A 621 -12.03 -1.30 -8.65
CA ALA A 621 -13.09 -2.30 -8.69
C ALA A 621 -12.78 -3.53 -7.83
N ASP A 622 -13.82 -4.14 -7.28
CA ASP A 622 -13.76 -5.33 -6.43
C ASP A 622 -14.29 -6.55 -7.20
N PRO A 623 -13.47 -7.58 -7.45
CA PRO A 623 -13.85 -8.73 -8.26
C PRO A 623 -14.70 -9.78 -7.53
N ARG A 624 -14.99 -9.63 -6.24
CA ARG A 624 -15.65 -10.64 -5.41
C ARG A 624 -17.10 -10.97 -5.81
N GLY A 625 -17.72 -10.15 -6.66
CA GLY A 625 -19.11 -10.35 -7.05
C GLY A 625 -20.09 -10.10 -5.90
N ARG A 626 -21.27 -10.74 -5.98
CA ARG A 626 -22.31 -10.67 -4.95
C ARG A 626 -21.86 -11.40 -3.70
N SER A 627 -22.00 -10.76 -2.53
CA SER A 627 -21.71 -11.38 -1.24
C SER A 627 -22.80 -11.11 -0.22
N PHE A 628 -23.00 -12.07 0.68
CA PHE A 628 -24.00 -12.03 1.73
C PHE A 628 -23.31 -11.85 3.07
N THR A 629 -23.91 -11.06 3.95
CA THR A 629 -23.41 -10.82 5.30
C THR A 629 -24.52 -11.04 6.30
N LEU A 630 -24.19 -11.64 7.45
CA LEU A 630 -25.06 -11.72 8.62
C LEU A 630 -24.24 -11.20 9.81
N ARG A 631 -24.81 -10.25 10.54
CA ARG A 631 -24.22 -9.68 11.74
C ARG A 631 -25.22 -9.74 12.88
N VAL A 632 -24.76 -10.19 14.03
CA VAL A 632 -25.52 -10.16 15.29
C VAL A 632 -24.74 -9.30 16.28
N ASP A 633 -25.38 -8.23 16.75
CA ASP A 633 -24.85 -7.36 17.79
C ASP A 633 -25.62 -7.62 19.07
N TYR A 634 -24.93 -8.03 20.13
CA TYR A 634 -25.51 -8.22 21.46
C TYR A 634 -24.88 -7.26 22.46
N LYS A 635 -25.70 -6.51 23.20
CA LYS A 635 -25.24 -5.58 24.21
C LYS A 635 -25.36 -6.23 25.58
N PHE A 636 -24.23 -6.56 26.20
CA PHE A 636 -24.17 -6.98 27.60
C PHE A 636 -24.55 -5.79 28.51
N ARG A 637 -25.32 -6.06 29.55
CA ARG A 637 -25.68 -5.04 30.55
C ARG A 637 -24.63 -4.97 31.64
#